data_457744a83403e1ac96d50618bed3ac52
#
_entry.id   457744a83403e1ac96d50618bed3ac52
#
_cell.length_a   1.000
_cell.length_b   1.000
_cell.length_c   1.000
_cell.angle_alpha   90.00
_cell.angle_beta   90.00
_cell.angle_gamma   90.00
#
_symmetry.space_group_name_H-M   'P 1'
#
loop_
_entity.id
_entity.type
_entity.pdbx_description
1 polymer ?
#
loop_
_entity_poly.entity_id
_entity_poly.type
_entity_poly.pdbx_seq_one_letter_code
_entity_poly.pdbx_strand_id
1 'polypeptide(L)'
;MKNYKRYSLLSIFCLCLIGISCNEDFLDRQPIGVFSETALTTKSGVQGVLIGAYTGLNGAMYGNGSSAGADVNSFSNWVYGGITSGDAQKGADIGGSRSNIERYESAPDNTKLDDRWRFCFDGISRCNDVLRIAANVPDLTDAEFKSITGQAKALRALYYFHGTIVFGRLPWIDENTQDYRQPNERILFQEMEADLKYAYDNLPETFSEVGRINKWAAASLLAKNLVYQKKWAEAKQILDNIIASGKNNKGVKYKLLDRYHDNFRIVVQGTLADTESIIDSQYSANDNSNNFNGGLGDGLNFPHGGLPTQPGGCCGYSQPSQDLVNAFQTNDSGLPYINDHNAQEVKNDQGVESSAPFMSHKGTLDPRIDHTVGRRGIPYLDWGSHPGKAWIRDQNYAGPFQPKKNVYYKADESSSMVNPDRRTSALNHRLFRYAEILLLSAEVEIELGNFEQAQIYVNQIRTRAANPNGFVKMPDGTPAATYFINTYNTPWTTRDEAHTAMRFEKRIELAMEGHRFFDLVRWGIAKNVLNKYLMYEVTKRSNLAGASFKDHNVVFPVPQRQIDATKLPDGTMTLNQNPGY
;
A
#
# COMPACT_ATOMS: atom_id res chain seq x y z
N MET A 1 66.51 53.41 13.31
CA MET A 1 66.72 52.18 12.51
C MET A 1 66.44 50.86 13.26
N LYS A 2 66.22 50.83 14.59
CA LYS A 2 65.92 49.58 15.33
C LYS A 2 64.45 49.09 15.25
N ASN A 3 63.49 49.96 14.95
CA ASN A 3 62.10 49.58 14.97
C ASN A 3 61.62 48.96 13.65
N TYR A 4 62.18 49.29 12.50
CA TYR A 4 61.80 48.71 11.19
C TYR A 4 62.09 47.19 11.07
N LYS A 5 63.18 46.73 11.68
CA LYS A 5 63.47 45.27 11.66
C LYS A 5 62.50 44.43 12.48
N ARG A 6 61.90 44.99 13.54
CA ARG A 6 60.90 44.27 14.35
C ARG A 6 59.56 44.10 13.62
N TYR A 7 59.09 45.11 12.87
CA TYR A 7 57.86 45.02 12.09
C TYR A 7 58.04 44.13 10.87
N SER A 8 59.19 44.11 10.22
CA SER A 8 59.49 43.23 9.11
C SER A 8 59.51 41.73 9.52
N LEU A 9 60.06 41.38 10.70
CA LEU A 9 60.04 40.01 11.23
C LEU A 9 58.63 39.57 11.66
N LEU A 10 57.82 40.49 12.21
CA LEU A 10 56.43 40.19 12.58
C LEU A 10 55.55 39.97 11.33
N SER A 11 55.75 40.75 10.27
CA SER A 11 55.05 40.58 8.99
C SER A 11 55.38 39.29 8.28
N ILE A 12 56.66 38.83 8.31
CA ILE A 12 57.09 37.56 7.74
C ILE A 12 56.55 36.37 8.56
N PHE A 13 56.48 36.49 9.89
CA PHE A 13 55.90 35.46 10.76
C PHE A 13 54.38 35.34 10.58
N CYS A 14 53.64 36.46 10.38
CA CYS A 14 52.21 36.42 10.04
C CYS A 14 51.94 35.86 8.63
N LEU A 15 52.81 36.14 7.63
CA LEU A 15 52.65 35.55 6.30
C LEU A 15 52.94 34.04 6.29
N CYS A 16 53.86 33.54 7.10
CA CYS A 16 54.14 32.10 7.25
C CYS A 16 53.00 31.34 7.96
N LEU A 17 52.25 32.00 8.85
CA LEU A 17 51.07 31.38 9.51
C LEU A 17 49.85 31.28 8.60
N ILE A 18 49.74 32.11 7.57
CA ILE A 18 48.64 32.04 6.58
C ILE A 18 48.89 30.89 5.57
N GLY A 19 50.11 30.49 5.32
CA GLY A 19 50.48 29.40 4.41
C GLY A 19 50.27 27.97 4.95
N ILE A 20 49.95 27.81 6.26
CA ILE A 20 49.77 26.50 6.88
C ILE A 20 48.26 26.18 7.11
N SER A 21 47.36 27.11 6.80
CA SER A 21 45.94 26.97 7.14
C SER A 21 45.03 26.41 6.02
N CYS A 22 45.59 26.00 4.89
CA CYS A 22 44.85 25.34 3.84
C CYS A 22 45.32 23.91 3.63
N ASN A 23 45.07 23.05 4.58
CA ASN A 23 45.10 21.61 4.33
C ASN A 23 43.67 21.22 3.89
N GLU A 24 43.51 20.74 2.67
CA GLU A 24 42.21 20.27 2.14
C GLU A 24 41.60 19.20 3.07
N ASP A 25 42.42 18.40 3.74
CA ASP A 25 42.01 17.41 4.76
C ASP A 25 41.25 18.02 5.96
N PHE A 26 41.41 19.34 6.25
CA PHE A 26 40.69 20.00 7.35
C PHE A 26 39.23 20.33 6.97
N LEU A 27 38.95 20.49 5.68
CA LEU A 27 37.61 20.78 5.14
C LEU A 27 36.85 19.48 4.81
N ASP A 28 37.60 18.37 4.68
CA ASP A 28 37.03 17.04 4.34
C ASP A 28 36.67 16.22 5.59
N ARG A 29 36.21 16.87 6.64
CA ARG A 29 35.62 16.14 7.78
C ARG A 29 34.27 15.60 7.40
N GLN A 30 34.18 14.27 7.36
CA GLN A 30 32.88 13.61 7.24
C GLN A 30 31.93 14.14 8.33
N PRO A 31 30.66 14.48 8.00
CA PRO A 31 29.70 14.93 8.99
C PRO A 31 29.60 13.93 10.13
N ILE A 32 29.58 14.42 11.37
CA ILE A 32 29.45 13.58 12.56
C ILE A 32 28.13 12.80 12.46
N GLY A 33 28.21 11.47 12.49
CA GLY A 33 27.04 10.58 12.38
C GLY A 33 26.82 9.93 11.00
N VAL A 34 27.68 10.22 10.02
CA VAL A 34 27.74 9.48 8.75
C VAL A 34 28.67 8.28 8.91
N PHE A 35 28.16 7.09 8.70
CA PHE A 35 29.00 5.89 8.61
C PHE A 35 29.91 6.00 7.37
N SER A 36 31.21 5.79 7.54
CA SER A 36 32.10 5.67 6.40
C SER A 36 31.73 4.45 5.57
N GLU A 37 31.91 4.51 4.26
CA GLU A 37 31.64 3.37 3.37
C GLU A 37 32.41 2.11 3.83
N THR A 38 33.61 2.29 4.36
CA THR A 38 34.42 1.23 4.96
C THR A 38 33.78 0.56 6.18
N ALA A 39 33.02 1.31 6.99
CA ALA A 39 32.31 0.75 8.14
C ALA A 39 31.09 -0.08 7.69
N LEU A 40 30.52 0.21 6.52
CA LEU A 40 29.36 -0.49 5.94
C LEU A 40 29.75 -1.72 5.12
N THR A 41 31.00 -1.79 4.61
CA THR A 41 31.54 -2.93 3.84
C THR A 41 31.94 -4.12 4.74
N THR A 42 31.02 -4.50 5.63
CA THR A 42 31.11 -5.67 6.51
C THR A 42 29.80 -6.44 6.45
N LYS A 43 29.80 -7.72 6.85
CA LYS A 43 28.54 -8.53 6.92
C LYS A 43 27.45 -7.84 7.74
N SER A 44 27.78 -7.28 8.89
CA SER A 44 26.83 -6.57 9.74
C SER A 44 26.41 -5.23 9.14
N GLY A 45 27.33 -4.52 8.50
CA GLY A 45 27.06 -3.25 7.83
C GLY A 45 26.07 -3.39 6.68
N VAL A 46 26.29 -4.31 5.74
CA VAL A 46 25.40 -4.53 4.61
C VAL A 46 24.01 -5.04 5.06
N GLN A 47 23.93 -5.85 6.15
CA GLN A 47 22.64 -6.24 6.74
C GLN A 47 21.90 -5.03 7.32
N GLY A 48 22.60 -4.10 7.97
CA GLY A 48 22.02 -2.85 8.47
C GLY A 48 21.45 -1.99 7.33
N VAL A 49 22.20 -1.86 6.22
CA VAL A 49 21.72 -1.13 5.03
C VAL A 49 20.51 -1.82 4.40
N LEU A 50 20.48 -3.15 4.34
CA LEU A 50 19.33 -3.92 3.86
C LEU A 50 18.09 -3.70 4.75
N ILE A 51 18.24 -3.67 6.08
CA ILE A 51 17.14 -3.30 6.99
C ILE A 51 16.67 -1.88 6.67
N GLY A 52 17.60 -0.94 6.41
CA GLY A 52 17.28 0.42 5.95
C GLY A 52 16.42 0.45 4.69
N ALA A 53 16.64 -0.47 3.74
CA ALA A 53 15.80 -0.60 2.54
C ALA A 53 14.39 -1.11 2.86
N TYR A 54 14.22 -2.03 3.81
CA TYR A 54 12.90 -2.47 4.29
C TYR A 54 12.14 -1.36 5.02
N THR A 55 12.82 -0.54 5.85
CA THR A 55 12.16 0.54 6.60
C THR A 55 11.57 1.63 5.71
N GLY A 56 12.00 1.73 4.44
CA GLY A 56 11.33 2.57 3.46
C GLY A 56 9.85 2.24 3.28
N LEU A 57 9.45 0.97 3.43
CA LEU A 57 8.06 0.54 3.27
C LEU A 57 7.13 1.11 4.35
N ASN A 58 7.62 1.30 5.57
CA ASN A 58 6.81 1.81 6.69
C ASN A 58 6.84 3.35 6.81
N GLY A 59 7.67 4.05 6.04
CA GLY A 59 7.78 5.52 6.06
C GLY A 59 8.57 6.08 7.25
N ALA A 60 9.24 5.25 8.04
CA ALA A 60 9.98 5.65 9.25
C ALA A 60 11.05 6.73 8.99
N MET A 61 11.59 6.78 7.78
CA MET A 61 12.62 7.73 7.37
C MET A 61 12.19 9.20 7.31
N TYR A 62 10.90 9.49 7.35
CA TYR A 62 10.37 10.86 7.23
C TYR A 62 9.97 11.49 8.57
N GLY A 63 10.36 10.88 9.69
CA GLY A 63 10.26 11.47 11.04
C GLY A 63 9.12 10.97 11.90
N ASN A 64 9.32 11.14 13.19
CA ASN A 64 8.42 10.74 14.26
C ASN A 64 7.05 11.35 14.14
N GLY A 65 6.02 10.54 13.91
CA GLY A 65 4.63 10.94 14.15
C GLY A 65 4.19 12.20 13.38
N SER A 66 5.04 12.69 12.45
CA SER A 66 4.66 13.82 11.61
C SER A 66 3.70 13.35 10.53
N SER A 67 2.77 14.20 10.15
CA SER A 67 1.86 13.96 9.02
C SER A 67 2.60 13.66 7.69
N ALA A 68 3.89 13.96 7.60
CA ALA A 68 4.73 13.64 6.46
C ALA A 68 4.94 12.13 6.30
N GLY A 69 5.21 11.38 7.38
CA GLY A 69 5.36 9.91 7.32
C GLY A 69 4.08 9.16 6.93
N ALA A 70 2.92 9.75 7.15
CA ALA A 70 1.63 9.16 6.80
C ALA A 70 1.37 9.03 5.29
N ASP A 71 2.04 9.82 4.45
CA ASP A 71 1.87 9.81 2.99
C ASP A 71 3.04 9.18 2.25
N VAL A 72 4.19 9.02 2.90
CA VAL A 72 5.45 8.54 2.32
C VAL A 72 5.71 7.11 2.80
N ASN A 73 4.78 6.21 2.53
CA ASN A 73 4.85 4.80 2.91
C ASN A 73 4.04 3.91 1.95
N SER A 74 4.16 2.60 2.10
CA SER A 74 3.42 1.63 1.28
C SER A 74 1.92 1.68 1.50
N PHE A 75 1.46 1.99 2.70
CA PHE A 75 0.05 2.12 3.04
C PHE A 75 -0.65 3.28 2.30
N SER A 76 0.09 4.30 1.85
CA SER A 76 -0.47 5.43 1.09
C SER A 76 -1.20 5.03 -0.21
N ASN A 77 -1.21 3.73 -0.58
CA ASN A 77 -2.07 3.21 -1.65
C ASN A 77 -3.56 3.46 -1.41
N TRP A 78 -4.03 3.68 -0.16
CA TRP A 78 -5.40 4.11 0.07
C TRP A 78 -5.74 5.44 -0.62
N VAL A 79 -4.74 6.33 -0.82
CA VAL A 79 -4.89 7.57 -1.58
C VAL A 79 -4.94 7.27 -3.09
N TYR A 80 -3.90 6.61 -3.62
CA TYR A 80 -3.73 6.48 -5.09
C TYR A 80 -4.57 5.37 -5.70
N GLY A 81 -4.90 4.35 -4.93
CA GLY A 81 -5.65 3.18 -5.39
C GLY A 81 -6.99 2.98 -4.67
N GLY A 82 -7.21 3.66 -3.54
CA GLY A 82 -8.42 3.58 -2.74
C GLY A 82 -9.44 4.67 -3.09
N ILE A 83 -9.17 5.95 -2.74
CA ILE A 83 -10.13 7.04 -3.00
C ILE A 83 -10.33 7.36 -4.48
N THR A 84 -9.43 6.93 -5.33
CA THR A 84 -9.55 7.02 -6.80
C THR A 84 -10.34 5.89 -7.43
N SER A 85 -10.66 4.85 -6.68
CA SER A 85 -11.27 3.61 -7.20
C SER A 85 -12.80 3.62 -7.19
N GLY A 86 -13.39 4.59 -6.51
CA GLY A 86 -14.82 4.60 -6.20
C GLY A 86 -15.19 3.76 -4.98
N ASP A 87 -14.24 3.08 -4.32
CA ASP A 87 -14.51 2.31 -3.11
C ASP A 87 -14.52 3.19 -1.84
N ALA A 88 -13.79 4.30 -1.85
CA ALA A 88 -13.68 5.19 -0.71
C ALA A 88 -13.80 6.66 -1.11
N GLN A 89 -14.27 7.46 -0.16
CA GLN A 89 -14.17 8.91 -0.15
C GLN A 89 -12.89 9.32 0.57
N LYS A 90 -12.33 10.48 0.24
CA LYS A 90 -11.19 11.02 0.97
C LYS A 90 -11.45 11.08 2.47
N GLY A 91 -12.62 11.53 2.87
CA GLY A 91 -12.97 11.68 4.28
C GLY A 91 -12.39 12.94 4.93
N ALA A 92 -12.44 12.97 6.26
CA ALA A 92 -11.98 14.10 7.09
C ALA A 92 -12.64 15.44 6.72
N ASP A 93 -11.86 16.47 6.40
CA ASP A 93 -12.30 17.82 6.07
C ASP A 93 -12.24 18.11 4.57
N ILE A 94 -12.99 19.12 4.15
CA ILE A 94 -13.07 19.58 2.76
C ILE A 94 -11.72 20.16 2.29
N GLY A 95 -11.36 19.86 1.04
CA GLY A 95 -10.21 20.50 0.37
C GLY A 95 -8.89 19.75 0.56
N GLY A 96 -7.81 20.41 0.11
CA GLY A 96 -6.44 19.90 0.15
C GLY A 96 -6.09 18.96 -1.01
N SER A 97 -4.80 18.65 -1.12
CA SER A 97 -4.20 17.90 -2.24
C SER A 97 -4.84 16.54 -2.50
N ARG A 98 -5.32 15.85 -1.45
CA ARG A 98 -6.01 14.56 -1.60
C ARG A 98 -7.42 14.68 -2.22
N SER A 99 -8.11 15.83 -2.01
CA SER A 99 -9.40 16.09 -2.67
C SER A 99 -9.24 16.20 -4.19
N ASN A 100 -8.15 16.81 -4.67
CA ASN A 100 -7.87 16.88 -6.11
C ASN A 100 -7.58 15.49 -6.69
N ILE A 101 -6.95 14.60 -5.92
CA ILE A 101 -6.74 13.20 -6.31
C ILE A 101 -8.07 12.46 -6.43
N GLU A 102 -8.95 12.56 -5.42
CA GLU A 102 -10.29 11.95 -5.40
C GLU A 102 -11.14 12.39 -6.61
N ARG A 103 -11.00 13.66 -7.03
CA ARG A 103 -11.78 14.25 -8.13
C ARG A 103 -11.15 14.09 -9.52
N TYR A 104 -9.97 13.44 -9.62
CA TYR A 104 -9.17 13.32 -10.86
C TYR A 104 -8.73 14.68 -11.42
N GLU A 105 -8.47 15.63 -10.56
CA GLU A 105 -8.06 17.02 -10.87
C GLU A 105 -6.63 17.32 -10.37
N SER A 106 -5.80 16.29 -10.24
CA SER A 106 -4.42 16.47 -9.77
C SER A 106 -3.59 17.24 -10.78
N ALA A 107 -2.89 18.27 -10.30
CA ALA A 107 -1.91 19.04 -11.06
C ALA A 107 -0.46 18.63 -10.67
N PRO A 108 0.56 18.98 -11.48
CA PRO A 108 1.96 18.62 -11.21
C PRO A 108 2.53 19.17 -9.91
N ASP A 109 1.94 20.21 -9.33
CA ASP A 109 2.32 20.82 -8.04
C ASP A 109 1.66 20.15 -6.82
N ASN A 110 0.88 19.09 -7.02
CA ASN A 110 0.24 18.35 -5.93
C ASN A 110 1.29 17.68 -5.04
N THR A 111 1.39 18.15 -3.79
CA THR A 111 2.41 17.70 -2.82
C THR A 111 2.33 16.21 -2.50
N LYS A 112 1.15 15.58 -2.61
CA LYS A 112 1.01 14.14 -2.34
C LYS A 112 1.63 13.29 -3.45
N LEU A 113 1.65 13.78 -4.67
CA LEU A 113 2.37 13.12 -5.77
C LEU A 113 3.89 13.21 -5.56
N ASP A 114 4.41 14.36 -5.08
CA ASP A 114 5.82 14.49 -4.70
C ASP A 114 6.18 13.53 -3.54
N ASP A 115 5.32 13.42 -2.51
CA ASP A 115 5.48 12.48 -1.42
C ASP A 115 5.57 11.02 -1.95
N ARG A 116 4.70 10.65 -2.90
CA ARG A 116 4.73 9.31 -3.52
C ARG A 116 5.98 9.06 -4.34
N TRP A 117 6.42 10.03 -5.12
CA TRP A 117 7.68 9.95 -5.88
C TRP A 117 8.87 9.73 -4.95
N ARG A 118 8.96 10.54 -3.91
CA ARG A 118 10.03 10.43 -2.90
C ARG A 118 10.03 9.06 -2.22
N PHE A 119 8.85 8.54 -1.84
CA PHE A 119 8.74 7.18 -1.29
C PHE A 119 9.39 6.14 -2.20
N CYS A 120 9.08 6.20 -3.50
CA CYS A 120 9.62 5.24 -4.46
C CYS A 120 11.13 5.38 -4.63
N PHE A 121 11.62 6.58 -4.91
CA PHE A 121 13.03 6.79 -5.25
C PHE A 121 13.97 6.72 -4.06
N ASP A 122 13.52 7.05 -2.86
CA ASP A 122 14.31 6.83 -1.65
C ASP A 122 14.44 5.32 -1.35
N GLY A 123 13.37 4.55 -1.51
CA GLY A 123 13.44 3.09 -1.41
C GLY A 123 14.36 2.46 -2.46
N ILE A 124 14.28 2.93 -3.72
CA ILE A 124 15.17 2.49 -4.82
C ILE A 124 16.63 2.81 -4.50
N SER A 125 16.92 4.04 -4.06
CA SER A 125 18.28 4.44 -3.67
C SER A 125 18.87 3.54 -2.59
N ARG A 126 18.11 3.25 -1.53
CA ARG A 126 18.54 2.33 -0.45
C ARG A 126 18.79 0.91 -0.96
N CYS A 127 18.01 0.42 -1.90
CA CYS A 127 18.25 -0.88 -2.52
C CYS A 127 19.53 -0.88 -3.35
N ASN A 128 19.79 0.20 -4.11
CA ASN A 128 21.03 0.36 -4.88
C ASN A 128 22.26 0.44 -3.96
N ASP A 129 22.14 1.11 -2.79
CA ASP A 129 23.21 1.14 -1.79
C ASP A 129 23.53 -0.26 -1.26
N VAL A 130 22.50 -1.09 -0.98
CA VAL A 130 22.73 -2.50 -0.59
C VAL A 130 23.50 -3.25 -1.66
N LEU A 131 23.10 -3.11 -2.93
CA LEU A 131 23.73 -3.83 -4.05
C LEU A 131 25.19 -3.40 -4.24
N ARG A 132 25.47 -2.08 -4.18
CA ARG A 132 26.82 -1.52 -4.31
C ARG A 132 27.73 -1.94 -3.15
N ILE A 133 27.23 -1.88 -1.91
CA ILE A 133 28.00 -2.25 -0.72
C ILE A 133 28.24 -3.76 -0.70
N ALA A 134 27.23 -4.58 -0.97
CA ALA A 134 27.37 -6.04 -0.96
C ALA A 134 28.46 -6.54 -1.91
N ALA A 135 28.62 -5.90 -3.07
CA ALA A 135 29.66 -6.24 -4.04
C ALA A 135 31.09 -6.04 -3.51
N ASN A 136 31.27 -5.23 -2.46
CA ASN A 136 32.56 -4.88 -1.88
C ASN A 136 32.82 -5.51 -0.49
N VAL A 137 31.91 -6.34 0.03
CA VAL A 137 32.11 -7.07 1.30
C VAL A 137 32.93 -8.32 1.06
N PRO A 138 34.19 -8.42 1.59
CA PRO A 138 35.16 -9.42 1.14
C PRO A 138 34.85 -10.84 1.64
N ASP A 139 34.12 -10.99 2.73
CA ASP A 139 33.91 -12.25 3.44
C ASP A 139 32.47 -12.81 3.34
N LEU A 140 31.64 -12.29 2.42
CA LEU A 140 30.35 -12.90 2.11
C LEU A 140 30.55 -14.22 1.38
N THR A 141 29.88 -15.25 1.86
CA THR A 141 29.70 -16.48 1.06
C THR A 141 28.79 -16.21 -0.14
N ASP A 142 28.89 -17.04 -1.18
CA ASP A 142 27.99 -16.95 -2.35
C ASP A 142 26.49 -16.97 -1.96
N ALA A 143 26.13 -17.80 -0.99
CA ALA A 143 24.75 -17.88 -0.49
C ALA A 143 24.31 -16.60 0.24
N GLU A 144 25.16 -16.02 1.08
CA GLU A 144 24.89 -14.75 1.76
C GLU A 144 24.76 -13.60 0.76
N PHE A 145 25.68 -13.52 -0.19
CA PHE A 145 25.63 -12.52 -1.26
C PHE A 145 24.33 -12.60 -2.07
N LYS A 146 23.97 -13.79 -2.54
CA LYS A 146 22.72 -14.04 -3.28
C LYS A 146 21.49 -13.72 -2.45
N SER A 147 21.50 -14.06 -1.16
CA SER A 147 20.39 -13.75 -0.26
C SER A 147 20.22 -12.25 -0.04
N ILE A 148 21.29 -11.50 0.19
CA ILE A 148 21.25 -10.05 0.40
C ILE A 148 20.82 -9.33 -0.88
N THR A 149 21.48 -9.62 -2.00
CA THR A 149 21.21 -8.98 -3.30
C THR A 149 19.84 -9.37 -3.86
N GLY A 150 19.38 -10.60 -3.64
CA GLY A 150 18.05 -11.04 -4.01
C GLY A 150 16.94 -10.28 -3.27
N GLN A 151 17.10 -10.06 -1.97
CA GLN A 151 16.15 -9.22 -1.20
C GLN A 151 16.18 -7.77 -1.68
N ALA A 152 17.35 -7.18 -1.90
CA ALA A 152 17.49 -5.80 -2.37
C ALA A 152 16.84 -5.60 -3.76
N LYS A 153 17.06 -6.54 -4.69
CA LYS A 153 16.44 -6.53 -6.03
C LYS A 153 14.92 -6.67 -5.95
N ALA A 154 14.39 -7.58 -5.12
CA ALA A 154 12.95 -7.73 -4.96
C ALA A 154 12.30 -6.47 -4.35
N LEU A 155 12.95 -5.83 -3.37
CA LEU A 155 12.50 -4.55 -2.82
C LEU A 155 12.56 -3.43 -3.86
N ARG A 156 13.65 -3.32 -4.64
CA ARG A 156 13.77 -2.34 -5.72
C ARG A 156 12.64 -2.47 -6.73
N ALA A 157 12.36 -3.69 -7.16
CA ALA A 157 11.25 -3.97 -8.04
C ALA A 157 9.89 -3.60 -7.43
N LEU A 158 9.70 -3.82 -6.12
CA LEU A 158 8.48 -3.42 -5.41
C LEU A 158 8.32 -1.89 -5.38
N TYR A 159 9.40 -1.12 -5.09
CA TYR A 159 9.37 0.34 -5.12
C TYR A 159 9.09 0.87 -6.53
N TYR A 160 9.75 0.31 -7.55
CA TYR A 160 9.47 0.65 -8.95
C TYR A 160 8.04 0.31 -9.35
N PHE A 161 7.50 -0.82 -8.90
CA PHE A 161 6.11 -1.20 -9.15
C PHE A 161 5.14 -0.16 -8.56
N HIS A 162 5.36 0.26 -7.30
CA HIS A 162 4.58 1.30 -6.66
C HIS A 162 4.63 2.65 -7.39
N GLY A 163 5.76 3.01 -7.97
CA GLY A 163 5.90 4.21 -8.80
C GLY A 163 5.24 4.06 -10.16
N THR A 164 5.47 2.91 -10.83
CA THR A 164 4.98 2.65 -12.18
C THR A 164 3.45 2.62 -12.26
N ILE A 165 2.76 2.02 -11.28
CA ILE A 165 1.29 2.00 -11.28
C ILE A 165 0.67 3.39 -11.03
N VAL A 166 1.43 4.34 -10.49
CA VAL A 166 0.98 5.72 -10.26
C VAL A 166 1.39 6.63 -11.42
N PHE A 167 2.65 6.65 -11.79
CA PHE A 167 3.20 7.62 -12.75
C PHE A 167 3.39 7.06 -14.17
N GLY A 168 3.24 5.77 -14.38
CA GLY A 168 3.51 5.10 -15.64
C GLY A 168 5.00 5.01 -15.94
N ARG A 169 5.54 6.03 -16.64
CA ARG A 169 6.95 6.07 -17.03
C ARG A 169 7.82 6.64 -15.93
N LEU A 170 8.92 5.95 -15.62
CA LEU A 170 9.90 6.34 -14.61
C LEU A 170 11.32 6.27 -15.16
N PRO A 171 12.27 7.06 -14.62
CA PRO A 171 13.69 6.86 -14.91
C PRO A 171 14.18 5.57 -14.25
N TRP A 172 14.99 4.79 -14.99
CA TRP A 172 15.68 3.65 -14.40
C TRP A 172 16.99 4.10 -13.78
N ILE A 173 17.14 3.86 -12.49
CA ILE A 173 18.32 4.17 -11.67
C ILE A 173 18.70 2.90 -10.94
N ASP A 174 19.87 2.35 -11.24
CA ASP A 174 20.42 1.15 -10.62
C ASP A 174 21.71 1.45 -9.82
N GLU A 175 22.31 0.41 -9.28
CA GLU A 175 23.54 0.48 -8.48
C GLU A 175 24.77 0.99 -9.24
N ASN A 176 24.72 1.01 -10.58
CA ASN A 176 25.81 1.46 -11.45
C ASN A 176 25.57 2.88 -11.99
N THR A 177 24.38 3.43 -11.80
CA THR A 177 24.00 4.74 -12.32
C THR A 177 24.75 5.86 -11.59
N GLN A 178 25.60 6.60 -12.30
CA GLN A 178 26.40 7.69 -11.74
C GLN A 178 25.61 9.01 -11.68
N ASP A 179 24.79 9.29 -12.69
CA ASP A 179 23.94 10.47 -12.75
C ASP A 179 22.48 10.07 -12.59
N TYR A 180 21.85 10.50 -11.49
CA TYR A 180 20.43 10.23 -11.21
C TYR A 180 19.46 10.91 -12.17
N ARG A 181 19.93 11.86 -12.99
CA ARG A 181 19.12 12.62 -13.96
C ARG A 181 18.86 11.80 -15.22
N GLN A 182 18.26 10.62 -15.05
CA GLN A 182 17.89 9.73 -16.16
C GLN A 182 16.51 10.08 -16.73
N PRO A 183 16.24 9.85 -18.02
CA PRO A 183 14.96 10.12 -18.65
C PRO A 183 13.88 9.08 -18.26
N ASN A 184 12.61 9.52 -18.20
CA ASN A 184 11.45 8.67 -17.94
C ASN A 184 10.73 8.30 -19.27
N GLU A 185 11.40 7.57 -20.16
CA GLU A 185 10.89 7.32 -21.52
C GLU A 185 9.96 6.12 -21.63
N ARG A 186 10.06 5.15 -20.71
CA ARG A 186 9.34 3.86 -20.80
C ARG A 186 8.80 3.36 -19.48
N ILE A 187 7.91 2.39 -19.57
CA ILE A 187 7.43 1.60 -18.44
C ILE A 187 8.46 0.51 -18.13
N LEU A 188 8.83 0.33 -16.86
CA LEU A 188 9.98 -0.45 -16.42
C LEU A 188 9.65 -1.91 -16.02
N PHE A 189 8.60 -2.52 -16.60
CA PHE A 189 8.22 -3.90 -16.23
C PHE A 189 9.30 -4.94 -16.53
N GLN A 190 10.11 -4.74 -17.55
CA GLN A 190 11.17 -5.70 -17.94
C GLN A 190 12.34 -5.67 -16.94
N GLU A 191 12.73 -4.48 -16.48
CA GLU A 191 13.77 -4.29 -15.48
C GLU A 191 13.33 -4.89 -14.13
N MET A 192 12.08 -4.62 -13.73
CA MET A 192 11.49 -5.25 -12.55
C MET A 192 11.42 -6.78 -12.67
N GLU A 193 11.08 -7.30 -13.84
CA GLU A 193 11.05 -8.75 -14.10
C GLU A 193 12.44 -9.37 -13.93
N ALA A 194 13.49 -8.74 -14.45
CA ALA A 194 14.85 -9.22 -14.29
C ALA A 194 15.28 -9.28 -12.81
N ASP A 195 14.99 -8.23 -12.03
CA ASP A 195 15.27 -8.21 -10.60
C ASP A 195 14.48 -9.28 -9.83
N LEU A 196 13.20 -9.47 -10.17
CA LEU A 196 12.33 -10.44 -9.51
C LEU A 196 12.67 -11.89 -9.89
N LYS A 197 13.09 -12.15 -11.13
CA LYS A 197 13.61 -13.48 -11.54
C LYS A 197 14.88 -13.82 -10.79
N TYR A 198 15.83 -12.86 -10.71
CA TYR A 198 17.03 -13.08 -9.90
C TYR A 198 16.67 -13.42 -8.44
N ALA A 199 15.75 -12.68 -7.84
CA ALA A 199 15.30 -12.92 -6.48
C ALA A 199 14.63 -14.30 -6.32
N TYR A 200 13.72 -14.66 -7.22
CA TYR A 200 13.04 -15.97 -7.21
C TYR A 200 14.01 -17.13 -7.32
N ASP A 201 15.07 -17.00 -8.15
CA ASP A 201 16.04 -18.06 -8.40
C ASP A 201 17.04 -18.23 -7.26
N ASN A 202 17.35 -17.14 -6.52
CA ASN A 202 18.47 -17.12 -5.56
C ASN A 202 18.05 -16.99 -4.09
N LEU A 203 16.80 -16.59 -3.78
CA LEU A 203 16.35 -16.48 -2.40
C LEU A 203 16.00 -17.84 -1.79
N PRO A 204 16.27 -18.03 -0.48
CA PRO A 204 15.81 -19.20 0.25
C PRO A 204 14.27 -19.19 0.36
N GLU A 205 13.70 -20.38 0.58
CA GLU A 205 12.26 -20.53 0.77
C GLU A 205 11.74 -19.92 2.07
N THR A 206 12.59 -19.78 3.08
CA THR A 206 12.26 -19.27 4.41
C THR A 206 13.41 -18.48 5.01
N PHE A 207 13.08 -17.50 5.87
CA PHE A 207 14.00 -16.79 6.75
C PHE A 207 13.57 -16.95 8.21
N SER A 208 14.48 -16.73 9.14
CA SER A 208 14.16 -16.68 10.58
C SER A 208 13.26 -15.49 10.92
N GLU A 209 13.45 -14.36 10.23
CA GLU A 209 12.68 -13.11 10.41
C GLU A 209 11.47 -13.08 9.47
N VAL A 210 10.29 -12.93 10.05
CA VAL A 210 9.01 -13.00 9.33
C VAL A 210 8.83 -11.95 8.24
N GLY A 211 9.42 -10.75 8.41
CA GLY A 211 9.29 -9.63 7.47
C GLY A 211 10.20 -9.69 6.24
N ARG A 212 11.07 -10.70 6.11
CA ARG A 212 11.97 -10.83 4.96
C ARG A 212 11.25 -11.33 3.71
N ILE A 213 11.58 -10.76 2.56
CA ILE A 213 11.14 -11.29 1.26
C ILE A 213 11.87 -12.59 0.98
N ASN A 214 11.16 -13.70 1.01
CA ASN A 214 11.66 -15.02 0.65
C ASN A 214 11.40 -15.32 -0.84
N LYS A 215 11.83 -16.51 -1.30
CA LYS A 215 11.59 -16.97 -2.68
C LYS A 215 10.14 -16.83 -3.11
N TRP A 216 9.19 -17.17 -2.26
CA TRP A 216 7.76 -17.20 -2.59
C TRP A 216 7.13 -15.81 -2.64
N ALA A 217 7.61 -14.90 -1.80
CA ALA A 217 7.22 -13.50 -1.88
C ALA A 217 7.76 -12.85 -3.17
N ALA A 218 9.01 -13.13 -3.56
CA ALA A 218 9.58 -12.70 -4.83
C ALA A 218 8.81 -13.29 -6.03
N ALA A 219 8.46 -14.58 -5.98
CA ALA A 219 7.61 -15.23 -6.99
C ALA A 219 6.24 -14.54 -7.14
N SER A 220 5.63 -14.13 -6.02
CA SER A 220 4.33 -13.45 -6.03
C SER A 220 4.39 -12.08 -6.71
N LEU A 221 5.45 -11.32 -6.45
CA LEU A 221 5.71 -10.06 -7.14
C LEU A 221 6.00 -10.28 -8.64
N LEU A 222 6.77 -11.31 -8.97
CA LEU A 222 7.06 -11.69 -10.36
C LEU A 222 5.78 -12.05 -11.10
N ALA A 223 4.93 -12.90 -10.53
CA ALA A 223 3.64 -13.25 -11.13
C ALA A 223 2.77 -12.01 -11.38
N LYS A 224 2.67 -11.10 -10.41
CA LYS A 224 1.94 -9.84 -10.58
C LYS A 224 2.53 -8.97 -11.69
N ASN A 225 3.84 -8.84 -11.76
CA ASN A 225 4.54 -8.11 -12.83
C ASN A 225 4.28 -8.72 -14.21
N LEU A 226 4.30 -10.05 -14.35
CA LEU A 226 3.99 -10.76 -15.59
C LEU A 226 2.51 -10.56 -16.01
N VAL A 227 1.57 -10.55 -15.06
CA VAL A 227 0.16 -10.23 -15.32
C VAL A 227 0.00 -8.81 -15.88
N TYR A 228 0.72 -7.81 -15.35
CA TYR A 228 0.73 -6.45 -15.89
C TYR A 228 1.30 -6.37 -17.30
N GLN A 229 2.23 -7.25 -17.65
CA GLN A 229 2.78 -7.40 -19.00
C GLN A 229 1.91 -8.27 -19.92
N LYS A 230 0.82 -8.87 -19.42
CA LYS A 230 -0.02 -9.85 -20.15
C LYS A 230 0.74 -11.09 -20.61
N LYS A 231 1.81 -11.46 -19.91
CA LYS A 231 2.57 -12.69 -20.12
C LYS A 231 1.88 -13.86 -19.41
N TRP A 232 0.70 -14.25 -19.93
CA TRP A 232 -0.24 -15.13 -19.22
C TRP A 232 0.32 -16.52 -18.95
N ALA A 233 0.99 -17.14 -19.93
CA ALA A 233 1.56 -18.48 -19.77
C ALA A 233 2.69 -18.52 -18.73
N GLU A 234 3.57 -17.52 -18.75
CA GLU A 234 4.64 -17.37 -17.77
C GLU A 234 4.08 -17.09 -16.37
N ALA A 235 3.09 -16.18 -16.27
CA ALA A 235 2.40 -15.89 -15.01
C ALA A 235 1.75 -17.14 -14.43
N LYS A 236 1.07 -17.96 -15.26
CA LYS A 236 0.47 -19.24 -14.82
C LYS A 236 1.49 -20.15 -14.19
N GLN A 237 2.63 -20.35 -14.84
CA GLN A 237 3.68 -21.25 -14.32
C GLN A 237 4.14 -20.83 -12.91
N ILE A 238 4.36 -19.53 -12.69
CA ILE A 238 4.77 -19.03 -11.37
C ILE A 238 3.65 -19.15 -10.35
N LEU A 239 2.41 -18.79 -10.71
CA LEU A 239 1.24 -18.88 -9.83
C LEU A 239 0.94 -20.33 -9.40
N ASP A 240 1.01 -21.28 -10.33
CA ASP A 240 0.83 -22.70 -10.05
C ASP A 240 1.91 -23.19 -9.05
N ASN A 241 3.17 -22.77 -9.20
CA ASN A 241 4.24 -23.10 -8.26
C ASN A 241 3.97 -22.53 -6.86
N ILE A 242 3.46 -21.29 -6.76
CA ILE A 242 3.11 -20.66 -5.48
C ILE A 242 1.97 -21.45 -4.82
N ILE A 243 0.92 -21.80 -5.56
CA ILE A 243 -0.22 -22.57 -5.04
C ILE A 243 0.21 -23.97 -4.59
N ALA A 244 1.09 -24.63 -5.35
CA ALA A 244 1.56 -25.97 -5.04
C ALA A 244 2.50 -26.00 -3.82
N SER A 245 3.45 -25.07 -3.72
CA SER A 245 4.62 -25.18 -2.82
C SER A 245 4.90 -23.93 -1.99
N GLY A 246 4.23 -22.81 -2.26
CA GLY A 246 4.47 -21.53 -1.59
C GLY A 246 4.24 -21.60 -0.09
N LYS A 247 5.15 -20.98 0.67
CA LYS A 247 5.12 -20.95 2.13
C LYS A 247 5.68 -19.63 2.68
N ASN A 248 5.21 -19.27 3.86
CA ASN A 248 5.71 -18.12 4.60
C ASN A 248 7.07 -18.41 5.26
N ASN A 249 7.65 -17.40 5.91
CA ASN A 249 8.94 -17.53 6.59
C ASN A 249 8.92 -18.47 7.83
N LYS A 250 7.75 -18.88 8.30
CA LYS A 250 7.59 -19.91 9.33
C LYS A 250 7.54 -21.33 8.74
N GLY A 251 7.68 -21.48 7.40
CA GLY A 251 7.61 -22.77 6.70
C GLY A 251 6.18 -23.30 6.52
N VAL A 252 5.16 -22.50 6.84
CA VAL A 252 3.75 -22.90 6.70
C VAL A 252 3.28 -22.58 5.28
N LYS A 253 2.66 -23.57 4.62
CA LYS A 253 2.11 -23.43 3.27
C LYS A 253 1.06 -22.33 3.23
N TYR A 254 1.08 -21.51 2.17
CA TYR A 254 0.07 -20.50 1.96
C TYR A 254 -1.32 -21.12 1.77
N LYS A 255 -2.29 -20.54 2.44
CA LYS A 255 -3.72 -20.81 2.29
C LYS A 255 -4.54 -19.63 2.77
N LEU A 256 -5.80 -19.55 2.38
CA LEU A 256 -6.74 -18.59 2.97
C LEU A 256 -6.86 -18.85 4.47
N LEU A 257 -6.91 -17.77 5.25
CA LEU A 257 -7.31 -17.85 6.66
C LEU A 257 -8.77 -18.30 6.76
N ASP A 258 -9.11 -19.09 7.77
CA ASP A 258 -10.46 -19.63 7.94
C ASP A 258 -11.51 -18.52 8.14
N ARG A 259 -11.10 -17.40 8.74
CA ARG A 259 -11.92 -16.21 8.93
C ARG A 259 -11.31 -15.01 8.23
N TYR A 260 -12.10 -14.32 7.42
CA TYR A 260 -11.66 -13.19 6.61
C TYR A 260 -10.93 -12.10 7.42
N HIS A 261 -11.49 -11.70 8.57
CA HIS A 261 -10.97 -10.60 9.36
C HIS A 261 -9.66 -10.90 10.11
N ASP A 262 -9.28 -12.18 10.23
CA ASP A 262 -8.00 -12.56 10.86
C ASP A 262 -6.80 -12.02 10.09
N ASN A 263 -6.97 -11.67 8.81
CA ASN A 263 -5.98 -10.93 8.03
C ASN A 263 -5.58 -9.58 8.67
N PHE A 264 -6.47 -8.99 9.45
CA PHE A 264 -6.33 -7.64 10.01
C PHE A 264 -6.22 -7.65 11.53
N ARG A 265 -5.70 -8.73 12.11
CA ARG A 265 -5.53 -8.88 13.56
C ARG A 265 -4.07 -9.05 13.95
N ILE A 266 -3.59 -8.20 14.87
CA ILE A 266 -2.21 -8.24 15.36
C ILE A 266 -1.84 -9.60 15.99
N VAL A 267 -2.78 -10.25 16.67
CA VAL A 267 -2.57 -11.56 17.31
C VAL A 267 -2.40 -12.73 16.31
N VAL A 268 -2.67 -12.48 15.03
CA VAL A 268 -2.47 -13.46 13.94
C VAL A 268 -1.21 -13.14 13.16
N GLN A 269 -0.98 -11.84 12.88
CA GLN A 269 0.10 -11.37 12.03
C GLN A 269 1.48 -11.84 12.52
N GLY A 270 2.27 -12.40 11.59
CA GLY A 270 3.60 -12.92 11.87
C GLY A 270 3.67 -14.21 12.71
N THR A 271 2.54 -14.82 13.05
CA THR A 271 2.48 -16.11 13.77
C THR A 271 2.43 -17.32 12.82
N LEU A 272 2.43 -18.54 13.38
CA LEU A 272 2.19 -19.76 12.60
C LEU A 272 0.79 -19.83 11.98
N ALA A 273 -0.18 -19.14 12.58
CA ALA A 273 -1.54 -19.03 12.06
C ALA A 273 -1.66 -18.09 10.86
N ASP A 274 -0.68 -17.23 10.62
CA ASP A 274 -0.69 -16.26 9.51
C ASP A 274 -0.30 -16.94 8.18
N THR A 275 -1.23 -17.71 7.66
CA THR A 275 -1.03 -18.50 6.44
C THR A 275 -1.34 -17.72 5.16
N GLU A 276 -1.95 -16.55 5.26
CA GLU A 276 -2.38 -15.76 4.10
C GLU A 276 -1.43 -14.61 3.76
N SER A 277 -0.63 -14.11 4.72
CA SER A 277 0.37 -13.06 4.46
C SER A 277 1.50 -13.55 3.56
N ILE A 278 1.80 -12.76 2.53
CA ILE A 278 2.95 -12.97 1.63
C ILE A 278 3.97 -11.85 1.81
N ILE A 279 3.53 -10.60 1.76
CA ILE A 279 4.37 -9.41 1.97
C ILE A 279 3.60 -8.42 2.83
N ASP A 280 4.19 -8.08 3.97
CA ASP A 280 3.67 -7.05 4.86
C ASP A 280 4.70 -5.92 5.04
N SER A 281 4.23 -4.69 5.11
CA SER A 281 5.00 -3.62 5.76
C SER A 281 4.95 -3.86 7.26
N GLN A 282 6.12 -4.09 7.87
CA GLN A 282 6.21 -4.44 9.28
C GLN A 282 6.16 -3.20 10.15
N TYR A 283 5.30 -3.24 11.17
CA TYR A 283 5.21 -2.20 12.18
C TYR A 283 5.41 -2.77 13.59
N SER A 284 5.87 -1.95 14.50
CA SER A 284 5.94 -2.29 15.92
C SER A 284 5.59 -1.08 16.78
N ALA A 285 5.11 -1.35 18.00
CA ALA A 285 4.80 -0.34 18.99
C ALA A 285 5.55 -0.64 20.28
N ASN A 286 5.88 0.41 21.05
CA ASN A 286 6.51 0.28 22.37
C ASN A 286 7.87 -0.45 22.38
N ASP A 287 8.61 -0.35 21.26
CA ASP A 287 9.91 -1.01 21.02
C ASP A 287 11.12 -0.11 21.28
N ASN A 288 10.93 1.00 21.99
CA ASN A 288 11.92 2.03 22.29
C ASN A 288 12.44 2.79 21.06
N SER A 289 11.82 2.65 19.90
CA SER A 289 12.18 3.41 18.69
C SER A 289 11.62 4.83 18.68
N ASN A 290 10.99 5.30 19.75
CA ASN A 290 10.31 6.59 19.83
C ASN A 290 9.27 6.76 18.70
N ASN A 291 8.49 5.71 18.44
CA ASN A 291 7.42 5.59 17.44
C ASN A 291 7.90 5.50 15.98
N PHE A 292 9.20 5.43 15.71
CA PHE A 292 9.70 5.32 14.34
C PHE A 292 9.20 4.08 13.61
N ASN A 293 9.01 2.98 14.32
CA ASN A 293 8.61 1.71 13.72
C ASN A 293 7.08 1.51 13.69
N GLY A 294 6.30 2.47 14.17
CA GLY A 294 4.83 2.39 14.14
C GLY A 294 4.22 2.87 12.82
N GLY A 295 3.11 2.28 12.41
CA GLY A 295 2.32 2.69 11.25
C GLY A 295 1.46 3.91 11.55
N LEU A 296 1.79 5.08 10.97
CA LEU A 296 0.97 6.29 11.11
C LEU A 296 -0.08 6.41 10.00
N GLY A 297 0.16 5.83 8.83
CA GLY A 297 -0.77 5.87 7.70
C GLY A 297 -2.15 5.34 8.03
N ASP A 298 -2.21 4.26 8.81
CA ASP A 298 -3.45 3.65 9.29
C ASP A 298 -4.22 4.60 10.22
N GLY A 299 -3.53 5.31 11.09
CA GLY A 299 -4.11 6.21 12.07
C GLY A 299 -4.90 7.37 11.48
N LEU A 300 -4.60 7.76 10.24
CA LEU A 300 -5.39 8.76 9.53
C LEU A 300 -6.80 8.26 9.19
N ASN A 301 -6.99 6.95 9.08
CA ASN A 301 -8.23 6.32 8.68
C ASN A 301 -9.11 5.92 9.88
N PHE A 302 -8.67 6.17 11.10
CA PHE A 302 -9.45 5.86 12.31
C PHE A 302 -10.67 6.77 12.44
N PRO A 303 -11.73 6.34 13.18
CA PRO A 303 -12.89 7.16 13.47
C PRO A 303 -12.52 8.52 14.06
N HIS A 304 -13.31 9.54 13.71
CA HIS A 304 -13.17 10.90 14.25
C HIS A 304 -14.20 11.12 15.36
N GLY A 305 -13.76 11.54 16.54
CA GLY A 305 -14.65 11.81 17.68
C GLY A 305 -13.88 11.83 18.99
N GLY A 306 -14.59 11.65 20.10
CA GLY A 306 -14.01 11.77 21.45
C GLY A 306 -13.45 10.47 21.99
N LEU A 307 -12.19 10.49 22.45
CA LEU A 307 -11.64 9.44 23.31
C LEU A 307 -12.37 9.40 24.66
N PRO A 308 -12.45 8.24 25.33
CA PRO A 308 -11.80 6.95 25.04
C PRO A 308 -12.71 5.93 24.35
N THR A 309 -13.84 6.33 23.77
CA THR A 309 -14.89 5.41 23.31
C THR A 309 -14.67 4.86 21.92
N GLN A 310 -13.61 5.28 21.22
CA GLN A 310 -13.29 4.90 19.87
C GLN A 310 -11.80 4.62 19.67
N PRO A 311 -11.39 3.83 18.66
CA PRO A 311 -9.99 3.65 18.34
C PRO A 311 -9.36 4.96 17.82
N GLY A 312 -8.12 5.23 18.18
CA GLY A 312 -7.26 6.29 17.64
C GLY A 312 -7.68 7.74 17.90
N GLY A 313 -8.91 8.11 17.63
CA GLY A 313 -9.45 9.46 17.88
C GLY A 313 -9.21 10.49 16.79
N CYS A 314 -8.65 10.12 15.65
CA CYS A 314 -8.41 10.92 14.43
C CYS A 314 -8.22 9.97 13.23
N CYS A 315 -8.43 10.34 12.01
CA CYS A 315 -8.83 11.62 11.49
C CYS A 315 -10.01 11.47 10.53
N GLY A 316 -10.55 10.25 10.31
CA GLY A 316 -11.73 10.00 9.51
C GLY A 316 -11.47 10.07 8.00
N TYR A 317 -10.29 9.66 7.53
CA TYR A 317 -9.99 9.50 6.11
C TYR A 317 -10.44 8.13 5.58
N SER A 318 -10.38 7.98 4.26
CA SER A 318 -10.67 6.72 3.54
C SER A 318 -12.03 6.12 3.90
N GLN A 319 -13.07 6.93 3.91
CA GLN A 319 -14.42 6.48 4.27
C GLN A 319 -15.07 5.70 3.11
N PRO A 320 -15.63 4.50 3.36
CA PRO A 320 -16.31 3.70 2.32
C PRO A 320 -17.40 4.49 1.62
N SER A 321 -17.46 4.41 0.29
CA SER A 321 -18.52 5.02 -0.52
C SER A 321 -19.84 4.26 -0.40
N GLN A 322 -20.95 4.91 -0.74
CA GLN A 322 -22.24 4.20 -0.84
C GLN A 322 -22.22 3.16 -1.97
N ASP A 323 -21.51 3.44 -3.05
CA ASP A 323 -21.34 2.51 -4.18
C ASP A 323 -20.64 1.21 -3.75
N LEU A 324 -19.56 1.29 -2.96
CA LEU A 324 -18.93 0.11 -2.39
C LEU A 324 -19.86 -0.65 -1.46
N VAL A 325 -20.55 0.06 -0.57
CA VAL A 325 -21.43 -0.58 0.42
C VAL A 325 -22.58 -1.31 -0.28
N ASN A 326 -23.13 -0.75 -1.34
CA ASN A 326 -24.15 -1.40 -2.16
C ASN A 326 -23.63 -2.64 -2.90
N ALA A 327 -22.34 -2.66 -3.27
CA ALA A 327 -21.74 -3.80 -3.95
C ALA A 327 -21.67 -5.08 -3.07
N PHE A 328 -21.84 -4.95 -1.76
CA PHE A 328 -21.95 -6.10 -0.85
C PHE A 328 -23.36 -6.72 -0.79
N GLN A 329 -24.35 -6.19 -1.50
CA GLN A 329 -25.67 -6.80 -1.56
C GLN A 329 -25.64 -8.10 -2.37
N THR A 330 -26.43 -9.07 -1.91
CA THR A 330 -26.60 -10.36 -2.59
C THR A 330 -28.07 -10.60 -2.92
N ASN A 331 -28.31 -11.34 -3.98
CA ASN A 331 -29.65 -11.74 -4.40
C ASN A 331 -30.13 -13.02 -3.66
N ASP A 332 -31.32 -13.49 -4.00
CA ASP A 332 -31.93 -14.69 -3.41
C ASP A 332 -31.13 -16.00 -3.65
N SER A 333 -30.15 -15.96 -4.56
CA SER A 333 -29.21 -17.07 -4.78
C SER A 333 -27.89 -16.88 -4.04
N GLY A 334 -27.71 -15.82 -3.26
CA GLY A 334 -26.45 -15.49 -2.58
C GLY A 334 -25.36 -15.01 -3.53
N LEU A 335 -25.70 -14.59 -4.75
CA LEU A 335 -24.77 -14.02 -5.72
C LEU A 335 -24.88 -12.48 -5.72
N PRO A 336 -23.80 -11.75 -6.09
CA PRO A 336 -23.80 -10.29 -6.09
C PRO A 336 -24.67 -9.70 -7.21
N TYR A 337 -25.19 -8.49 -7.01
CA TYR A 337 -25.80 -7.66 -8.06
C TYR A 337 -24.73 -6.97 -8.89
N ILE A 338 -24.06 -7.69 -9.78
CA ILE A 338 -22.85 -7.22 -10.48
C ILE A 338 -23.10 -5.94 -11.30
N ASN A 339 -24.21 -5.87 -12.04
CA ASN A 339 -24.47 -4.81 -13.00
C ASN A 339 -25.29 -3.64 -12.42
N ASP A 340 -26.05 -3.90 -11.38
CA ASP A 340 -27.10 -3.02 -10.86
C ASP A 340 -27.09 -2.90 -9.32
N HIS A 341 -25.93 -3.10 -8.67
CA HIS A 341 -25.79 -3.02 -7.21
C HIS A 341 -26.28 -1.68 -6.61
N ASN A 342 -26.37 -0.63 -7.40
CA ASN A 342 -26.92 0.67 -6.99
C ASN A 342 -28.42 0.84 -7.25
N ALA A 343 -29.11 -0.17 -7.78
CA ALA A 343 -30.56 -0.10 -8.02
C ALA A 343 -31.35 -0.03 -6.71
N GLN A 344 -30.83 -0.66 -5.66
CA GLN A 344 -31.32 -0.54 -4.29
C GLN A 344 -30.15 -0.16 -3.37
N GLU A 345 -30.42 0.65 -2.34
CA GLU A 345 -29.37 1.09 -1.45
C GLU A 345 -29.36 0.30 -0.15
N VAL A 346 -28.17 -0.09 0.29
CA VAL A 346 -27.96 -0.47 1.67
C VAL A 346 -28.29 0.74 2.54
N LYS A 347 -29.27 0.58 3.44
CA LYS A 347 -29.74 1.65 4.31
C LYS A 347 -28.60 2.16 5.19
N ASN A 348 -28.47 3.48 5.26
CA ASN A 348 -27.47 4.20 6.03
C ASN A 348 -28.14 5.26 6.94
N ASP A 349 -27.35 5.86 7.83
CA ASP A 349 -27.80 6.86 8.82
C ASP A 349 -27.41 8.30 8.44
N GLN A 350 -27.26 8.59 7.14
CA GLN A 350 -26.95 9.94 6.66
C GLN A 350 -27.91 10.97 7.24
N GLY A 351 -27.38 11.99 7.94
CA GLY A 351 -28.14 13.07 8.54
C GLY A 351 -28.93 12.69 9.80
N VAL A 352 -28.82 11.45 10.28
CA VAL A 352 -29.55 10.99 11.49
C VAL A 352 -28.63 11.15 12.70
N GLU A 353 -29.08 11.90 13.73
CA GLU A 353 -28.34 12.07 14.97
C GLU A 353 -28.10 10.73 15.68
N SER A 354 -26.94 10.55 16.30
CA SER A 354 -26.58 9.30 17.00
C SER A 354 -27.53 8.95 18.14
N SER A 355 -28.18 9.93 18.76
CA SER A 355 -29.20 9.74 19.81
C SER A 355 -30.58 9.33 19.26
N ALA A 356 -30.83 9.54 17.95
CA ALA A 356 -32.12 9.19 17.35
C ALA A 356 -32.21 7.69 17.05
N PRO A 357 -33.42 7.09 17.05
CA PRO A 357 -33.60 5.68 16.68
C PRO A 357 -33.17 5.44 15.23
N PHE A 358 -32.45 4.32 15.01
CA PHE A 358 -32.06 3.88 13.66
C PHE A 358 -32.18 2.36 13.55
N MET A 359 -32.74 1.91 12.45
CA MET A 359 -32.84 0.49 12.12
C MET A 359 -31.87 0.18 10.97
N SER A 360 -30.91 -0.71 11.21
CA SER A 360 -29.94 -1.16 10.21
C SER A 360 -30.63 -1.86 9.03
N HIS A 361 -29.93 -1.94 7.89
CA HIS A 361 -30.39 -2.63 6.68
C HIS A 361 -30.77 -4.09 6.97
N LYS A 362 -31.85 -4.58 6.34
CA LYS A 362 -32.41 -5.93 6.56
C LYS A 362 -32.26 -6.87 5.37
N GLY A 363 -31.88 -6.35 4.19
CA GLY A 363 -31.62 -7.17 3.00
C GLY A 363 -30.40 -8.07 3.16
N THR A 364 -30.25 -9.02 2.26
CA THR A 364 -29.13 -9.97 2.26
C THR A 364 -27.82 -9.30 1.85
N LEU A 365 -26.75 -9.66 2.54
CA LEU A 365 -25.42 -9.06 2.40
C LEU A 365 -24.33 -10.13 2.40
N ASP A 366 -23.26 -9.87 1.64
CA ASP A 366 -22.00 -10.57 1.76
C ASP A 366 -21.38 -10.26 3.16
N PRO A 367 -21.02 -11.26 3.95
CA PRO A 367 -20.56 -11.07 5.33
C PRO A 367 -19.27 -10.22 5.43
N ARG A 368 -18.47 -10.11 4.35
CA ARG A 368 -17.26 -9.28 4.33
C ARG A 368 -17.56 -7.78 4.50
N ILE A 369 -18.81 -7.33 4.26
CA ILE A 369 -19.20 -5.93 4.49
C ILE A 369 -18.85 -5.48 5.90
N ASP A 370 -19.22 -6.23 6.92
CA ASP A 370 -19.09 -5.80 8.31
C ASP A 370 -17.68 -6.03 8.90
N HIS A 371 -16.78 -6.60 8.10
CA HIS A 371 -15.33 -6.59 8.34
C HIS A 371 -14.61 -5.46 7.61
N THR A 372 -15.23 -4.89 6.59
CA THR A 372 -14.65 -3.83 5.76
C THR A 372 -15.20 -2.45 6.14
N VAL A 373 -16.49 -2.38 6.47
CA VAL A 373 -17.27 -1.15 6.65
C VAL A 373 -17.85 -1.07 8.05
N GLY A 374 -17.60 0.01 8.76
CA GLY A 374 -18.29 0.38 9.99
C GLY A 374 -19.62 1.03 9.65
N ARG A 375 -20.72 0.42 10.10
CA ARG A 375 -22.11 0.86 9.88
C ARG A 375 -22.81 1.05 11.22
N ARG A 376 -23.68 2.07 11.32
CA ARG A 376 -24.44 2.34 12.55
C ARG A 376 -25.22 1.12 13.05
N GLY A 377 -25.10 0.84 14.34
CA GLY A 377 -25.78 -0.25 15.03
C GLY A 377 -25.14 -1.62 14.87
N ILE A 378 -24.08 -1.74 14.07
CA ILE A 378 -23.30 -2.97 13.87
C ILE A 378 -22.04 -2.93 14.74
N PRO A 379 -21.59 -4.03 15.37
CA PRO A 379 -20.36 -4.06 16.14
C PRO A 379 -19.16 -3.58 15.34
N TYR A 380 -18.43 -2.60 15.86
CA TYR A 380 -17.20 -2.08 15.29
C TYR A 380 -16.02 -2.73 16.02
N LEU A 381 -15.58 -3.88 15.53
CA LEU A 381 -14.66 -4.79 16.22
C LEU A 381 -15.20 -5.11 17.62
N ASP A 382 -14.41 -4.88 18.68
CA ASP A 382 -14.79 -4.99 20.11
C ASP A 382 -14.94 -3.62 20.81
N TRP A 383 -15.03 -2.53 20.02
CA TRP A 383 -15.29 -1.17 20.54
C TRP A 383 -16.78 -0.90 20.86
N GLY A 384 -17.64 -1.89 20.68
CA GLY A 384 -19.09 -1.77 20.81
C GLY A 384 -19.79 -1.49 19.48
N SER A 385 -21.08 -1.18 19.53
CA SER A 385 -21.84 -0.84 18.32
C SER A 385 -21.43 0.52 17.78
N HIS A 386 -21.21 0.60 16.44
CA HIS A 386 -20.90 1.87 15.78
C HIS A 386 -22.03 2.89 16.01
N PRO A 387 -21.74 4.07 16.58
CA PRO A 387 -22.77 5.02 17.01
C PRO A 387 -23.35 5.86 15.84
N GLY A 388 -22.77 5.75 14.66
CA GLY A 388 -23.14 6.60 13.50
C GLY A 388 -22.43 7.95 13.53
N LYS A 389 -23.20 9.04 13.33
CA LYS A 389 -22.70 10.41 13.14
C LYS A 389 -21.63 10.87 14.14
N ALA A 390 -21.73 10.44 15.40
CA ALA A 390 -20.78 10.85 16.44
C ALA A 390 -19.31 10.45 16.17
N TRP A 391 -19.07 9.42 15.34
CA TRP A 391 -17.73 8.99 14.96
C TRP A 391 -17.31 9.48 13.58
N ILE A 392 -18.16 10.24 12.89
CA ILE A 392 -17.92 10.77 11.55
C ILE A 392 -17.67 12.27 11.65
N ARG A 393 -16.61 12.76 11.07
CA ARG A 393 -16.28 14.19 11.13
C ARG A 393 -17.31 15.04 10.37
N ASP A 394 -17.66 14.65 9.16
CA ASP A 394 -18.69 15.30 8.34
C ASP A 394 -19.35 14.28 7.40
N GLN A 395 -20.57 13.86 7.77
CA GLN A 395 -21.36 12.94 6.93
C GLN A 395 -21.75 13.54 5.58
N ASN A 396 -21.93 14.85 5.49
CA ASN A 396 -22.31 15.50 4.22
C ASN A 396 -21.17 15.46 3.21
N TYR A 397 -19.94 15.57 3.72
CA TYR A 397 -18.74 15.53 2.88
C TYR A 397 -18.34 14.09 2.51
N ALA A 398 -18.25 13.20 3.49
CA ALA A 398 -17.60 11.90 3.30
C ALA A 398 -18.50 10.67 3.50
N GLY A 399 -19.76 10.88 3.86
CA GLY A 399 -20.71 9.79 4.06
C GLY A 399 -20.76 9.23 5.47
N PRO A 400 -21.68 8.27 5.70
CA PRO A 400 -22.00 7.77 7.04
C PRO A 400 -21.19 6.55 7.46
N PHE A 401 -20.21 6.12 6.67
CA PHE A 401 -19.48 4.87 6.90
C PHE A 401 -18.05 5.12 7.39
N GLN A 402 -17.47 4.10 8.04
CA GLN A 402 -16.07 4.10 8.50
C GLN A 402 -15.32 2.90 7.94
N PRO A 403 -14.02 3.01 7.63
CA PRO A 403 -13.20 1.83 7.36
C PRO A 403 -13.01 0.99 8.62
N LYS A 404 -12.87 -0.34 8.49
CA LYS A 404 -12.60 -1.25 9.61
C LYS A 404 -11.32 -2.05 9.45
N LYS A 405 -10.89 -2.33 8.22
CA LYS A 405 -9.60 -2.95 7.98
C LYS A 405 -8.49 -2.06 8.55
N ASN A 406 -7.44 -2.64 9.06
CA ASN A 406 -6.29 -1.95 9.65
C ASN A 406 -6.62 -1.08 10.89
N VAL A 407 -7.75 -1.34 11.54
CA VAL A 407 -8.09 -0.77 12.86
C VAL A 407 -7.86 -1.83 13.93
N TYR A 408 -7.16 -1.50 14.99
CA TYR A 408 -6.86 -2.45 16.07
C TYR A 408 -8.09 -2.72 16.95
N TYR A 409 -8.10 -3.93 17.55
CA TYR A 409 -9.08 -4.29 18.56
C TYR A 409 -8.79 -3.58 19.88
N LYS A 410 -9.84 -3.25 20.65
CA LYS A 410 -9.71 -2.64 21.96
C LYS A 410 -8.95 -3.54 22.95
N ALA A 411 -9.20 -4.84 22.87
CA ALA A 411 -8.48 -5.83 23.67
C ALA A 411 -6.97 -5.86 23.35
N ASP A 412 -6.59 -5.50 22.13
CA ASP A 412 -5.20 -5.48 21.66
C ASP A 412 -4.57 -4.06 21.76
N GLU A 413 -5.28 -3.06 22.29
CA GLU A 413 -4.85 -1.65 22.29
C GLU A 413 -3.46 -1.44 22.89
N SER A 414 -3.16 -2.07 24.02
CA SER A 414 -1.88 -1.90 24.72
C SER A 414 -0.67 -2.43 23.93
N SER A 415 -0.88 -3.44 23.06
CA SER A 415 0.16 -4.01 22.19
C SER A 415 0.17 -3.39 20.79
N SER A 416 -0.94 -2.76 20.39
CA SER A 416 -1.13 -2.28 19.03
C SER A 416 -0.81 -0.82 18.83
N MET A 417 -0.79 -0.01 19.89
CA MET A 417 -0.59 1.43 19.74
C MET A 417 0.55 1.95 20.61
N VAL A 418 1.10 3.08 20.20
CA VAL A 418 2.11 3.81 20.96
C VAL A 418 1.45 4.83 21.87
N ASN A 419 1.80 4.80 23.16
CA ASN A 419 1.34 5.77 24.14
C ASN A 419 2.30 6.99 24.15
N PRO A 420 1.84 8.25 24.06
CA PRO A 420 0.43 8.68 24.07
C PRO A 420 -0.21 8.82 22.68
N ASP A 421 0.51 8.59 21.58
CA ASP A 421 -0.03 8.76 20.22
C ASP A 421 -0.83 7.53 19.77
N ARG A 422 -2.11 7.50 20.08
CA ARG A 422 -3.04 6.41 19.73
C ARG A 422 -3.29 6.25 18.22
N ARG A 423 -2.74 7.12 17.37
CA ARG A 423 -2.83 7.02 15.90
C ARG A 423 -1.74 6.15 15.32
N THR A 424 -0.67 5.88 16.07
CA THR A 424 0.43 5.04 15.62
C THR A 424 0.16 3.60 16.02
N SER A 425 0.14 2.71 15.04
CA SER A 425 -0.25 1.30 15.20
C SER A 425 0.89 0.33 14.91
N ALA A 426 0.93 -0.80 15.62
CA ALA A 426 1.79 -1.94 15.32
C ALA A 426 1.14 -2.95 14.36
N LEU A 427 -0.07 -2.67 13.90
CA LEU A 427 -0.77 -3.55 12.95
C LEU A 427 -0.09 -3.48 11.59
N ASN A 428 0.47 -4.61 11.12
CA ASN A 428 1.15 -4.67 9.83
C ASN A 428 0.20 -4.39 8.67
N HIS A 429 0.67 -3.62 7.70
CA HIS A 429 -0.06 -3.40 6.45
C HIS A 429 0.27 -4.49 5.44
N ARG A 430 -0.75 -5.23 5.01
CA ARG A 430 -0.62 -6.28 4.01
C ARG A 430 -0.49 -5.69 2.62
N LEU A 431 0.67 -5.90 1.99
CA LEU A 431 0.93 -5.48 0.61
C LEU A 431 0.51 -6.55 -0.40
N PHE A 432 0.62 -7.81 0.01
CA PHE A 432 0.28 -8.95 -0.82
C PHE A 432 -0.19 -10.12 0.06
N ARG A 433 -1.32 -10.74 -0.27
CA ARG A 433 -1.88 -11.88 0.45
C ARG A 433 -2.39 -12.97 -0.48
N TYR A 434 -2.52 -14.19 0.03
CA TYR A 434 -2.81 -15.38 -0.77
C TYR A 434 -4.14 -15.30 -1.55
N ALA A 435 -5.14 -14.59 -1.03
CA ALA A 435 -6.37 -14.33 -1.79
C ALA A 435 -6.09 -13.59 -3.11
N GLU A 436 -5.11 -12.68 -3.16
CA GLU A 436 -4.72 -12.03 -4.41
C GLU A 436 -4.05 -13.01 -5.38
N ILE A 437 -3.27 -13.99 -4.88
CA ILE A 437 -2.73 -15.08 -5.73
C ILE A 437 -3.86 -15.84 -6.43
N LEU A 438 -4.90 -16.24 -5.69
CA LEU A 438 -6.04 -16.94 -6.26
C LEU A 438 -6.78 -16.09 -7.31
N LEU A 439 -6.94 -14.79 -7.06
CA LEU A 439 -7.59 -13.87 -7.99
C LEU A 439 -6.75 -13.57 -9.25
N LEU A 440 -5.42 -13.47 -9.11
CA LEU A 440 -4.52 -13.38 -10.26
C LEU A 440 -4.52 -14.68 -11.05
N SER A 441 -4.54 -15.83 -10.37
CA SER A 441 -4.65 -17.14 -11.03
C SER A 441 -5.97 -17.27 -11.80
N ALA A 442 -7.08 -16.85 -11.18
CA ALA A 442 -8.37 -16.85 -11.87
C ALA A 442 -8.34 -15.98 -13.13
N GLU A 443 -7.74 -14.78 -13.05
CA GLU A 443 -7.61 -13.89 -14.21
C GLU A 443 -6.77 -14.53 -15.33
N VAL A 444 -5.63 -15.11 -14.97
CA VAL A 444 -4.74 -15.79 -15.93
C VAL A 444 -5.43 -16.98 -16.59
N GLU A 445 -6.17 -17.78 -15.82
CA GLU A 445 -6.94 -18.91 -16.37
C GLU A 445 -8.03 -18.43 -17.34
N ILE A 446 -8.72 -17.32 -17.04
CA ILE A 446 -9.70 -16.73 -17.97
C ILE A 446 -9.03 -16.30 -19.28
N GLU A 447 -7.86 -15.66 -19.21
CA GLU A 447 -7.13 -15.20 -20.39
C GLU A 447 -6.61 -16.37 -21.24
N LEU A 448 -6.35 -17.54 -20.62
CA LEU A 448 -5.96 -18.78 -21.29
C LEU A 448 -7.16 -19.63 -21.74
N GLY A 449 -8.40 -19.23 -21.41
CA GLY A 449 -9.63 -19.96 -21.78
C GLY A 449 -10.07 -21.05 -20.81
N ASN A 450 -9.46 -21.17 -19.64
CA ASN A 450 -9.73 -22.20 -18.63
C ASN A 450 -10.77 -21.70 -17.59
N PHE A 451 -11.99 -21.44 -18.02
CA PHE A 451 -13.02 -20.79 -17.20
C PHE A 451 -13.43 -21.60 -15.96
N GLU A 452 -13.45 -22.94 -16.07
CA GLU A 452 -13.75 -23.82 -14.94
C GLU A 452 -12.70 -23.65 -13.82
N GLN A 453 -11.42 -23.66 -14.15
CA GLN A 453 -10.36 -23.49 -13.15
C GLN A 453 -10.39 -22.09 -12.52
N ALA A 454 -10.70 -21.07 -13.30
CA ALA A 454 -10.89 -19.70 -12.80
C ALA A 454 -12.05 -19.65 -11.79
N GLN A 455 -13.17 -20.28 -12.11
CA GLN A 455 -14.34 -20.36 -11.23
C GLN A 455 -14.02 -21.10 -9.92
N ILE A 456 -13.23 -22.15 -9.97
CA ILE A 456 -12.75 -22.86 -8.77
C ILE A 456 -11.99 -21.91 -7.85
N TYR A 457 -11.05 -21.10 -8.36
CA TYR A 457 -10.28 -20.17 -7.54
C TYR A 457 -11.17 -19.09 -6.90
N VAL A 458 -12.10 -18.51 -7.65
CA VAL A 458 -13.07 -17.55 -7.13
C VAL A 458 -13.97 -18.19 -6.07
N ASN A 459 -14.42 -19.41 -6.30
CA ASN A 459 -15.28 -20.13 -5.35
C ASN A 459 -14.57 -20.49 -4.04
N GLN A 460 -13.25 -20.70 -4.03
CA GLN A 460 -12.49 -20.87 -2.77
C GLN A 460 -12.63 -19.65 -1.87
N ILE A 461 -12.53 -18.44 -2.43
CA ILE A 461 -12.69 -17.18 -1.71
C ILE A 461 -14.13 -17.03 -1.18
N ARG A 462 -15.13 -17.31 -2.01
CA ARG A 462 -16.54 -17.24 -1.62
C ARG A 462 -16.90 -18.27 -0.55
N THR A 463 -16.35 -19.48 -0.63
CA THR A 463 -16.51 -20.53 0.40
C THR A 463 -15.97 -20.06 1.75
N ARG A 464 -14.78 -19.41 1.78
CA ARG A 464 -14.25 -18.83 3.01
C ARG A 464 -15.17 -17.74 3.55
N ALA A 465 -15.68 -16.86 2.70
CA ALA A 465 -16.58 -15.77 3.09
C ALA A 465 -17.92 -16.30 3.62
N ALA A 466 -18.39 -17.45 3.13
CA ALA A 466 -19.62 -18.11 3.58
C ALA A 466 -19.50 -18.81 4.95
N ASN A 467 -18.30 -18.93 5.53
CA ASN A 467 -18.10 -19.59 6.81
C ASN A 467 -18.76 -18.82 7.97
N PRO A 468 -19.81 -19.39 8.64
CA PRO A 468 -20.53 -18.67 9.70
C PRO A 468 -19.68 -18.32 10.93
N ASN A 469 -18.55 -19.02 11.13
CA ASN A 469 -17.60 -18.71 12.20
C ASN A 469 -16.87 -17.38 11.95
N GLY A 470 -16.88 -16.89 10.71
CA GLY A 470 -16.34 -15.60 10.32
C GLY A 470 -17.36 -14.45 10.36
N PHE A 471 -18.63 -14.71 10.63
CA PHE A 471 -19.65 -13.66 10.64
C PHE A 471 -19.50 -12.72 11.85
N VAL A 472 -19.73 -11.42 11.62
CA VAL A 472 -19.85 -10.47 12.73
C VAL A 472 -21.12 -10.78 13.51
N LYS A 473 -21.03 -10.84 14.84
CA LYS A 473 -22.13 -11.20 15.72
C LYS A 473 -22.49 -10.04 16.65
N MET A 474 -23.78 -9.92 16.94
CA MET A 474 -24.29 -9.06 17.99
C MET A 474 -23.88 -9.61 19.38
N PRO A 475 -23.98 -8.82 20.47
CA PRO A 475 -23.64 -9.29 21.82
C PRO A 475 -24.42 -10.53 22.30
N ASP A 476 -25.61 -10.78 21.74
CA ASP A 476 -26.43 -11.97 22.00
C ASP A 476 -26.01 -13.22 21.20
N GLY A 477 -24.96 -13.10 20.36
CA GLY A 477 -24.43 -14.19 19.54
C GLY A 477 -25.13 -14.34 18.17
N THR A 478 -26.18 -13.60 17.88
CA THR A 478 -26.84 -13.62 16.58
C THR A 478 -26.01 -12.91 15.50
N PRO A 479 -26.12 -13.27 14.20
CA PRO A 479 -25.47 -12.53 13.14
C PRO A 479 -25.92 -11.04 13.13
N ALA A 480 -24.95 -10.13 12.94
CA ALA A 480 -25.21 -8.69 12.99
C ALA A 480 -26.04 -8.17 11.81
N ALA A 481 -26.12 -8.93 10.72
CA ALA A 481 -26.95 -8.66 9.55
C ALA A 481 -27.43 -9.96 8.91
N THR A 482 -28.28 -9.86 7.90
CA THR A 482 -28.74 -11.02 7.12
C THR A 482 -27.66 -11.42 6.13
N TYR A 483 -26.65 -12.16 6.62
CA TYR A 483 -25.55 -12.63 5.77
C TYR A 483 -25.99 -13.82 4.93
N PHE A 484 -25.82 -13.69 3.61
CA PHE A 484 -26.13 -14.74 2.66
C PHE A 484 -25.22 -14.65 1.44
N ILE A 485 -24.37 -15.61 1.24
CA ILE A 485 -23.42 -15.73 0.12
C ILE A 485 -23.30 -17.18 -0.32
N ASN A 486 -23.26 -17.42 -1.62
CA ASN A 486 -23.04 -18.73 -2.22
C ASN A 486 -21.92 -18.69 -3.27
N THR A 487 -21.41 -19.85 -3.63
CA THR A 487 -20.50 -20.07 -4.76
C THR A 487 -21.22 -19.93 -6.10
N TYR A 488 -20.48 -19.64 -7.16
CA TYR A 488 -20.98 -19.76 -8.53
C TYR A 488 -21.09 -21.24 -8.90
N ASN A 489 -22.32 -21.74 -9.06
CA ASN A 489 -22.57 -23.14 -9.38
C ASN A 489 -22.85 -23.38 -10.87
N THR A 490 -23.27 -22.34 -11.60
CA THR A 490 -23.40 -22.39 -13.06
C THR A 490 -22.02 -22.21 -13.68
N PRO A 491 -21.57 -23.12 -14.56
CA PRO A 491 -20.28 -22.98 -15.23
C PRO A 491 -20.21 -21.69 -16.05
N TRP A 492 -19.10 -20.98 -15.95
CA TRP A 492 -18.83 -19.85 -16.85
C TRP A 492 -18.54 -20.36 -18.26
N THR A 493 -19.20 -19.77 -19.25
CA THR A 493 -19.15 -20.23 -20.66
C THR A 493 -18.46 -19.24 -21.58
N THR A 494 -18.35 -17.98 -21.15
CA THR A 494 -17.71 -16.93 -21.93
C THR A 494 -16.64 -16.20 -21.11
N ARG A 495 -15.67 -15.62 -21.82
CA ARG A 495 -14.62 -14.79 -21.21
C ARG A 495 -15.21 -13.58 -20.49
N ASP A 496 -16.20 -12.92 -21.08
CA ASP A 496 -16.81 -11.72 -20.51
C ASP A 496 -17.59 -12.01 -19.21
N GLU A 497 -18.30 -13.12 -19.17
CA GLU A 497 -18.97 -13.60 -17.95
C GLU A 497 -17.95 -13.87 -16.84
N ALA A 498 -16.92 -14.65 -17.16
CA ALA A 498 -15.87 -15.01 -16.22
C ALA A 498 -15.10 -13.77 -15.68
N HIS A 499 -14.72 -12.86 -16.58
CA HIS A 499 -14.08 -11.59 -16.16
C HIS A 499 -14.99 -10.75 -15.29
N THR A 500 -16.26 -10.63 -15.64
CA THR A 500 -17.21 -9.81 -14.90
C THR A 500 -17.36 -10.33 -13.47
N ALA A 501 -17.55 -11.64 -13.30
CA ALA A 501 -17.66 -12.28 -12.00
C ALA A 501 -16.35 -12.19 -11.18
N MET A 502 -15.19 -12.51 -11.79
CA MET A 502 -13.88 -12.47 -11.13
C MET A 502 -13.50 -11.04 -10.70
N ARG A 503 -13.70 -10.04 -11.56
CA ARG A 503 -13.39 -8.63 -11.26
C ARG A 503 -14.26 -8.10 -10.13
N PHE A 504 -15.51 -8.51 -10.07
CA PHE A 504 -16.41 -8.15 -8.98
C PHE A 504 -15.97 -8.82 -7.67
N GLU A 505 -15.64 -10.11 -7.70
CA GLU A 505 -15.13 -10.81 -6.52
C GLU A 505 -13.81 -10.18 -6.02
N LYS A 506 -12.93 -9.80 -6.92
CA LYS A 506 -11.68 -9.10 -6.57
C LYS A 506 -11.96 -7.75 -5.88
N ARG A 507 -12.97 -7.01 -6.34
CA ARG A 507 -13.42 -5.78 -5.70
C ARG A 507 -13.86 -6.04 -4.25
N ILE A 508 -14.73 -7.02 -4.03
CA ILE A 508 -15.29 -7.31 -2.71
C ILE A 508 -14.23 -7.85 -1.75
N GLU A 509 -13.39 -8.76 -2.23
CA GLU A 509 -12.36 -9.40 -1.42
C GLU A 509 -11.28 -8.40 -0.99
N LEU A 510 -10.77 -7.59 -1.90
CA LEU A 510 -9.69 -6.63 -1.67
C LEU A 510 -10.21 -5.19 -1.41
N ALA A 511 -11.49 -5.02 -1.13
CA ALA A 511 -12.09 -3.73 -0.84
C ALA A 511 -11.31 -2.96 0.23
N MET A 512 -11.06 -1.68 0.02
CA MET A 512 -10.34 -0.78 0.94
C MET A 512 -8.83 -1.11 1.12
N GLU A 513 -8.24 -2.03 0.31
CA GLU A 513 -6.81 -2.35 0.36
C GLU A 513 -5.97 -1.59 -0.69
N GLY A 514 -6.58 -0.67 -1.45
CA GLY A 514 -5.87 0.22 -2.37
C GLY A 514 -5.45 -0.41 -3.71
N HIS A 515 -6.05 -1.52 -4.12
CA HIS A 515 -5.70 -2.22 -5.37
C HIS A 515 -6.58 -1.83 -6.56
N ARG A 516 -7.86 -1.54 -6.33
CA ARG A 516 -8.90 -1.49 -7.35
C ARG A 516 -8.66 -0.49 -8.47
N PHE A 517 -8.20 0.73 -8.20
CA PHE A 517 -7.96 1.73 -9.23
C PHE A 517 -6.99 1.21 -10.30
N PHE A 518 -5.88 0.63 -9.85
CA PHE A 518 -4.84 0.09 -10.73
C PHE A 518 -5.33 -1.11 -11.54
N ASP A 519 -6.21 -1.94 -10.97
CA ASP A 519 -6.87 -3.03 -11.68
C ASP A 519 -7.79 -2.49 -12.78
N LEU A 520 -8.63 -1.48 -12.48
CA LEU A 520 -9.52 -0.85 -13.46
C LEU A 520 -8.73 -0.24 -14.64
N VAL A 521 -7.59 0.39 -14.34
CA VAL A 521 -6.70 0.97 -15.36
C VAL A 521 -6.11 -0.11 -16.26
N ARG A 522 -5.48 -1.16 -15.70
CA ARG A 522 -4.87 -2.21 -16.50
C ARG A 522 -5.86 -3.08 -17.27
N TRP A 523 -7.12 -3.18 -16.80
CA TRP A 523 -8.21 -3.81 -17.54
C TRP A 523 -8.79 -2.91 -18.64
N GLY A 524 -8.40 -1.64 -18.71
CA GLY A 524 -8.89 -0.68 -19.72
C GLY A 524 -10.33 -0.23 -19.51
N ILE A 525 -10.90 -0.39 -18.32
CA ILE A 525 -12.31 -0.08 -18.01
C ILE A 525 -12.48 1.09 -17.03
N ALA A 526 -11.39 1.70 -16.57
CA ALA A 526 -11.41 2.75 -15.55
C ALA A 526 -12.36 3.90 -15.91
N LYS A 527 -12.27 4.44 -17.12
CA LYS A 527 -13.10 5.58 -17.57
C LYS A 527 -14.60 5.30 -17.45
N ASN A 528 -15.03 4.14 -17.91
CA ASN A 528 -16.45 3.77 -17.90
C ASN A 528 -16.95 3.53 -16.46
N VAL A 529 -16.20 2.76 -15.68
CA VAL A 529 -16.57 2.40 -14.31
C VAL A 529 -16.57 3.62 -13.40
N LEU A 530 -15.53 4.45 -13.46
CA LEU A 530 -15.36 5.59 -12.56
C LEU A 530 -16.30 6.75 -12.90
N ASN A 531 -16.60 7.00 -14.17
CA ASN A 531 -17.63 7.99 -14.52
C ASN A 531 -19.04 7.51 -14.12
N LYS A 532 -19.34 6.21 -14.23
CA LYS A 532 -20.62 5.65 -13.71
C LYS A 532 -20.69 5.82 -12.19
N TYR A 533 -19.61 5.55 -11.47
CA TYR A 533 -19.49 5.81 -10.04
C TYR A 533 -19.74 7.29 -9.71
N LEU A 534 -19.07 8.23 -10.38
CA LEU A 534 -19.23 9.67 -10.14
C LEU A 534 -20.69 10.13 -10.39
N MET A 535 -21.34 9.64 -11.44
CA MET A 535 -22.75 9.95 -11.73
C MET A 535 -23.68 9.50 -10.60
N TYR A 536 -23.40 8.38 -9.98
CA TYR A 536 -24.16 7.89 -8.83
C TYR A 536 -23.81 8.64 -7.55
N GLU A 537 -22.53 8.68 -7.19
CA GLU A 537 -22.08 9.16 -5.88
C GLU A 537 -22.27 10.69 -5.72
N VAL A 538 -22.25 11.47 -6.80
CA VAL A 538 -22.55 12.92 -6.76
C VAL A 538 -23.94 13.23 -6.20
N THR A 539 -24.88 12.31 -6.35
CA THR A 539 -26.24 12.43 -5.76
C THR A 539 -26.21 12.34 -4.23
N LYS A 540 -25.13 11.80 -3.66
CA LYS A 540 -24.88 11.63 -2.23
C LYS A 540 -23.87 12.65 -1.70
N ARG A 541 -22.92 13.06 -2.53
CA ARG A 541 -21.72 13.85 -2.17
C ARG A 541 -21.52 14.99 -3.14
N SER A 542 -22.02 16.17 -2.77
CA SER A 542 -21.95 17.38 -3.61
C SER A 542 -20.51 17.82 -3.93
N ASN A 543 -19.52 17.45 -3.10
CA ASN A 543 -18.11 17.70 -3.36
C ASN A 543 -17.56 17.01 -4.61
N LEU A 544 -18.25 16.01 -5.14
CA LEU A 544 -17.92 15.35 -6.41
C LEU A 544 -18.56 16.04 -7.62
N ALA A 545 -19.36 17.10 -7.43
CA ALA A 545 -19.96 17.82 -8.54
C ALA A 545 -18.91 18.36 -9.50
N GLY A 546 -19.07 18.06 -10.80
CA GLY A 546 -18.13 18.45 -11.86
C GLY A 546 -16.90 17.56 -12.00
N ALA A 547 -16.63 16.63 -11.07
CA ALA A 547 -15.55 15.67 -11.20
C ALA A 547 -15.80 14.72 -12.40
N SER A 548 -14.72 14.39 -13.14
CA SER A 548 -14.81 13.49 -14.28
C SER A 548 -13.49 12.77 -14.52
N PHE A 549 -13.54 11.47 -14.81
CA PHE A 549 -12.38 10.70 -15.20
C PHE A 549 -12.13 10.83 -16.71
N LYS A 550 -10.97 11.37 -17.08
CA LYS A 550 -10.53 11.60 -18.46
C LYS A 550 -9.49 10.55 -18.87
N ASP A 551 -9.17 10.45 -20.17
CA ASP A 551 -8.25 9.44 -20.67
C ASP A 551 -6.83 9.54 -20.08
N HIS A 552 -6.35 10.74 -19.79
CA HIS A 552 -5.05 10.94 -19.16
C HIS A 552 -5.00 10.53 -17.67
N ASN A 553 -6.14 10.45 -16.99
CA ASN A 553 -6.19 10.10 -15.57
C ASN A 553 -5.87 8.63 -15.25
N VAL A 554 -5.53 7.83 -16.27
CA VAL A 554 -5.01 6.46 -16.08
C VAL A 554 -3.63 6.44 -15.41
N VAL A 555 -2.93 7.58 -15.42
CA VAL A 555 -1.70 7.85 -14.67
C VAL A 555 -1.80 9.22 -14.01
N PHE A 556 -0.97 9.48 -13.02
CA PHE A 556 -0.88 10.79 -12.39
C PHE A 556 0.22 11.65 -13.02
N PRO A 557 0.18 12.99 -12.87
CA PRO A 557 1.25 13.84 -13.36
C PRO A 557 2.57 13.56 -12.62
N VAL A 558 3.67 13.66 -13.36
CA VAL A 558 5.01 13.68 -12.75
C VAL A 558 5.13 14.97 -11.93
N PRO A 559 5.59 14.91 -10.67
CA PRO A 559 5.67 16.10 -9.83
C PRO A 559 6.59 17.17 -10.45
N GLN A 560 6.12 18.40 -10.57
CA GLN A 560 6.90 19.51 -11.15
C GLN A 560 8.23 19.71 -10.43
N ARG A 561 8.23 19.58 -9.11
CA ARG A 561 9.44 19.67 -8.30
C ARG A 561 10.53 18.69 -8.74
N GLN A 562 10.15 17.48 -9.14
CA GLN A 562 11.10 16.45 -9.60
C GLN A 562 11.61 16.76 -11.00
N ILE A 563 10.74 17.24 -11.89
CA ILE A 563 11.14 17.73 -13.22
C ILE A 563 12.17 18.86 -13.09
N ASP A 564 11.93 19.81 -12.17
CA ASP A 564 12.83 20.94 -11.95
C ASP A 564 14.16 20.52 -11.30
N ALA A 565 14.13 19.57 -10.36
CA ALA A 565 15.30 19.09 -9.64
C ALA A 565 16.25 18.24 -10.51
N THR A 566 15.75 17.66 -11.60
CA THR A 566 16.52 16.79 -12.49
C THR A 566 17.01 17.48 -13.75
N LYS A 567 16.85 18.81 -13.90
CA LYS A 567 17.38 19.58 -15.02
C LYS A 567 18.91 19.44 -15.11
N LEU A 568 19.41 19.30 -16.32
CA LEU A 568 20.84 19.37 -16.60
C LEU A 568 21.36 20.80 -16.44
N PRO A 569 22.68 21.01 -16.28
CA PRO A 569 23.26 22.34 -16.13
C PRO A 569 22.97 23.29 -17.30
N ASP A 570 22.71 22.77 -18.49
CA ASP A 570 22.33 23.53 -19.69
C ASP A 570 20.83 23.89 -19.74
N GLY A 571 20.05 23.48 -18.72
CA GLY A 571 18.62 23.69 -18.64
C GLY A 571 17.75 22.63 -19.29
N THR A 572 18.35 21.61 -19.92
CA THR A 572 17.60 20.49 -20.54
C THR A 572 16.86 19.69 -19.48
N MET A 573 15.57 19.45 -19.71
CA MET A 573 14.75 18.60 -18.84
C MET A 573 15.00 17.13 -19.18
N THR A 574 15.28 16.30 -18.14
CA THR A 574 15.44 14.85 -18.31
C THR A 574 14.12 14.12 -18.09
N LEU A 575 13.27 14.64 -17.20
CA LEU A 575 11.93 14.10 -16.98
C LEU A 575 10.89 14.81 -17.84
N ASN A 576 10.07 14.02 -18.53
CA ASN A 576 8.94 14.46 -19.32
C ASN A 576 7.64 14.30 -18.52
N GLN A 577 6.75 15.29 -18.63
CA GLN A 577 5.42 15.21 -18.07
C GLN A 577 4.58 14.14 -18.77
N ASN A 578 3.63 13.54 -18.08
CA ASN A 578 2.64 12.65 -18.67
C ASN A 578 1.68 13.42 -19.58
N PRO A 579 1.29 12.85 -20.74
CA PRO A 579 0.37 13.53 -21.66
C PRO A 579 -0.94 13.93 -20.98
N GLY A 580 -1.36 15.17 -21.20
CA GLY A 580 -2.61 15.73 -20.63
C GLY A 580 -2.45 16.52 -19.34
N TYR A 581 -1.22 16.63 -18.81
CA TYR A 581 -0.87 17.40 -17.61
C TYR A 581 0.07 18.56 -17.91
#